data_1fc8683baccea54233d8a8885d566335
#
_entry.id   1fc8683baccea54233d8a8885d566335
#
_cell.length_a   1.000
_cell.length_b   1.000
_cell.length_c   1.000
_cell.angle_alpha   90.00
_cell.angle_beta   90.00
_cell.angle_gamma   90.00
#
_symmetry.space_group_name_H-M   'P 1'
#
loop_
_entity.id
_entity.type
_entity.pdbx_description
1 polymer ?
#
loop_
_entity_poly.entity_id
_entity_poly.type
_entity_poly.pdbx_seq_one_letter_code
_entity_poly.pdbx_strand_id
1 'polypeptide(L)'
;LKKEWDKLEKNLGGIKDMKKLPDAIFIVDPKKEHICVQEAHTLGIPLIGIVDTNCDPEELDYVIPGNDDAIRAVKLIVSKMADAVIEAKQGEVLEGAMEIEVPADFVAENAEA
;
A
#
# COMPACT_ATOMS: atom_id res chain seq x y z
N LEU A 1 -13.71 -0.19 27.40
CA LEU A 1 -13.55 -1.40 26.57
C LEU A 1 -14.01 -1.15 25.12
N LYS A 2 -15.23 -0.63 24.92
CA LYS A 2 -15.74 -0.38 23.56
C LYS A 2 -14.93 0.67 22.82
N LYS A 3 -14.50 1.74 23.50
CA LYS A 3 -13.68 2.80 22.89
C LYS A 3 -12.31 2.26 22.45
N GLU A 4 -11.73 1.36 23.23
CA GLU A 4 -10.46 0.72 22.88
C GLU A 4 -10.62 -0.21 21.68
N TRP A 5 -11.72 -0.96 21.65
CA TRP A 5 -12.05 -1.83 20.53
C TRP A 5 -12.22 -1.02 19.23
N ASP A 6 -12.99 0.07 19.29
CA ASP A 6 -13.22 0.95 18.13
C ASP A 6 -11.91 1.55 17.62
N LYS A 7 -11.02 1.95 18.53
CA LYS A 7 -9.71 2.49 18.18
C LYS A 7 -8.84 1.44 17.50
N LEU A 8 -8.81 0.23 18.01
CA LEU A 8 -8.06 -0.88 17.42
C LEU A 8 -8.63 -1.27 16.07
N GLU A 9 -9.94 -1.33 15.94
CA GLU A 9 -10.59 -1.63 14.66
C GLU A 9 -10.28 -0.57 13.62
N LYS A 10 -10.29 0.70 13.99
CA LYS A 10 -9.94 1.80 13.09
C LYS A 10 -8.49 1.72 12.61
N ASN A 11 -7.56 1.40 13.50
CA ASN A 11 -6.14 1.40 13.18
C ASN A 11 -5.66 0.09 12.56
N LEU A 12 -6.23 -1.03 12.95
CA LEU A 12 -5.77 -2.36 12.58
C LEU A 12 -6.78 -3.18 11.79
N GLY A 13 -8.01 -2.66 11.60
CA GLY A 13 -9.07 -3.39 10.92
C GLY A 13 -8.72 -3.82 9.51
N GLY A 14 -7.90 -3.03 8.82
CA GLY A 14 -7.51 -3.33 7.44
C GLY A 14 -6.64 -4.58 7.29
N ILE A 15 -6.00 -5.02 8.36
CA ILE A 15 -5.10 -6.19 8.31
C ILE A 15 -5.62 -7.40 9.09
N LYS A 16 -6.78 -7.29 9.73
CA LYS A 16 -7.27 -8.37 10.58
C LYS A 16 -7.55 -9.68 9.84
N ASP A 17 -7.90 -9.59 8.56
CA ASP A 17 -8.17 -10.76 7.71
C ASP A 17 -6.95 -11.18 6.88
N MET A 18 -5.82 -10.51 7.08
CA MET A 18 -4.58 -10.83 6.40
C MET A 18 -4.01 -12.13 6.94
N LYS A 19 -3.87 -13.13 6.06
CA LYS A 19 -3.42 -14.47 6.45
C LYS A 19 -1.92 -14.66 6.39
N LYS A 20 -1.22 -13.81 5.64
CA LYS A 20 0.23 -13.86 5.46
C LYS A 20 0.79 -12.46 5.32
N LEU A 21 2.12 -12.32 5.40
CA LEU A 21 2.77 -11.05 5.13
C LEU A 21 2.52 -10.63 3.68
N PRO A 22 2.36 -9.33 3.41
CA PRO A 22 2.20 -8.86 2.03
C PRO A 22 3.46 -9.12 1.21
N ASP A 23 3.28 -9.34 -0.08
CA ASP A 23 4.38 -9.55 -1.01
C ASP A 23 5.10 -8.25 -1.38
N ALA A 24 4.40 -7.13 -1.29
CA ALA A 24 4.94 -5.79 -1.52
C ALA A 24 4.07 -4.77 -0.79
N ILE A 25 4.66 -3.61 -0.48
CA ILE A 25 3.95 -2.52 0.17
C ILE A 25 4.11 -1.27 -0.69
N PHE A 26 2.99 -0.60 -0.98
CA PHE A 26 2.97 0.69 -1.66
C PHE A 26 2.79 1.81 -0.64
N ILE A 27 3.70 2.77 -0.62
CA ILE A 27 3.71 3.88 0.34
C ILE A 27 3.59 5.20 -0.40
N VAL A 28 2.65 6.04 0.04
CA VAL A 28 2.45 7.37 -0.55
C VAL A 28 3.43 8.39 0.00
N ASP A 29 3.71 8.33 1.31
CA ASP A 29 4.61 9.27 1.97
C ASP A 29 5.58 8.52 2.89
N PRO A 30 6.75 8.11 2.38
CA PRO A 30 7.70 7.34 3.17
C PRO A 30 8.21 8.06 4.42
N LYS A 31 8.24 9.38 4.39
CA LYS A 31 8.71 10.16 5.54
C LYS A 31 7.75 10.09 6.71
N LYS A 32 6.44 10.21 6.45
CA LYS A 32 5.42 10.05 7.49
C LYS A 32 5.26 8.60 7.93
N GLU A 33 5.44 7.67 7.00
CA GLU A 33 5.27 6.24 7.22
C GLU A 33 6.61 5.54 7.47
N HIS A 34 7.56 6.23 8.12
CA HIS A 34 8.91 5.68 8.32
C HIS A 34 8.92 4.39 9.16
N ILE A 35 7.96 4.22 10.07
CA ILE A 35 7.84 2.99 10.86
C ILE A 35 7.51 1.82 9.94
N CYS A 36 6.60 2.01 9.00
CA CYS A 36 6.25 1.01 8.00
C CYS A 36 7.47 0.65 7.13
N VAL A 37 8.25 1.65 6.73
CA VAL A 37 9.48 1.44 5.97
C VAL A 37 10.47 0.58 6.75
N GLN A 38 10.68 0.87 8.02
CA GLN A 38 11.58 0.11 8.88
C GLN A 38 11.11 -1.33 9.07
N GLU A 39 9.82 -1.52 9.31
CA GLU A 39 9.24 -2.85 9.46
C GLU A 39 9.38 -3.67 8.18
N ALA A 40 9.11 -3.06 7.03
CA ALA A 40 9.25 -3.73 5.75
C ALA A 40 10.69 -4.16 5.48
N HIS A 41 11.66 -3.30 5.80
CA HIS A 41 13.08 -3.65 5.67
C HIS A 41 13.44 -4.83 6.57
N THR A 42 12.96 -4.83 7.79
CA THR A 42 13.20 -5.92 8.75
C THR A 42 12.62 -7.24 8.25
N LEU A 43 11.45 -7.20 7.64
CA LEU A 43 10.74 -8.39 7.15
C LEU A 43 11.14 -8.77 5.72
N GLY A 44 11.96 -7.97 5.05
CA GLY A 44 12.37 -8.24 3.68
C GLY A 44 11.26 -8.04 2.65
N ILE A 45 10.28 -7.20 2.94
CA ILE A 45 9.17 -6.91 2.03
C ILE A 45 9.56 -5.77 1.09
N PRO A 46 9.43 -5.96 -0.24
CA PRO A 46 9.70 -4.88 -1.19
C PRO A 46 8.80 -3.67 -1.01
N LEU A 47 9.38 -2.49 -1.12
CA LEU A 47 8.67 -1.22 -0.98
C LEU A 47 8.61 -0.47 -2.31
N ILE A 48 7.42 -0.01 -2.64
CA ILE A 48 7.16 0.85 -3.80
C ILE A 48 6.57 2.14 -3.25
N GLY A 49 7.08 3.27 -3.66
CA GLY A 49 6.54 4.51 -3.12
C GLY A 49 6.71 5.71 -4.00
N ILE A 50 5.89 6.72 -3.72
CA ILE A 50 5.98 8.03 -4.34
C ILE A 50 7.00 8.84 -3.52
N VAL A 51 8.05 9.31 -4.18
CA VAL A 51 9.11 10.07 -3.54
C VAL A 51 9.14 11.48 -4.08
N ASP A 52 9.03 12.43 -3.17
CA ASP A 52 9.27 13.84 -3.43
C ASP A 52 10.71 14.18 -3.00
N THR A 53 11.11 15.43 -3.17
CA THR A 53 12.46 15.91 -2.88
C THR A 53 12.90 15.74 -1.42
N ASN A 54 11.95 15.50 -0.51
CA ASN A 54 12.20 15.39 0.94
C ASN A 54 12.51 13.97 1.41
N CYS A 55 12.51 13.00 0.53
CA CYS A 55 12.67 11.59 0.89
C CYS A 55 13.97 11.02 0.33
N ASP A 56 14.53 10.05 1.07
CA ASP A 56 15.69 9.31 0.60
C ASP A 56 15.21 8.17 -0.32
N PRO A 57 15.55 8.21 -1.62
CA PRO A 57 15.14 7.18 -2.55
C PRO A 57 15.76 5.80 -2.27
N GLU A 58 16.82 5.75 -1.48
CA GLU A 58 17.46 4.47 -1.13
C GLU A 58 16.64 3.64 -0.14
N GLU A 59 15.67 4.24 0.54
CA GLU A 59 14.79 3.53 1.45
C GLU A 59 13.77 2.64 0.74
N LEU A 60 13.56 2.88 -0.56
CA LEU A 60 12.56 2.16 -1.35
C LEU A 60 13.22 1.30 -2.43
N ASP A 61 12.60 0.17 -2.71
CA ASP A 61 13.05 -0.72 -3.79
C ASP A 61 12.65 -0.20 -5.17
N TYR A 62 11.46 0.40 -5.25
CA TYR A 62 10.94 1.01 -6.47
C TYR A 62 10.45 2.42 -6.16
N VAL A 63 10.97 3.39 -6.89
CA VAL A 63 10.68 4.80 -6.67
C VAL A 63 9.85 5.36 -7.80
N ILE A 64 8.73 5.98 -7.45
CA ILE A 64 7.92 6.74 -8.39
C ILE A 64 8.13 8.23 -8.07
N PRO A 65 8.82 8.98 -8.92
CA PRO A 65 9.01 10.41 -8.67
C PRO A 65 7.68 11.14 -8.84
N GLY A 66 7.35 11.97 -7.86
CA GLY A 66 6.10 12.69 -7.92
C GLY A 66 5.89 13.55 -6.70
N ASN A 67 4.84 14.37 -6.74
CA ASN A 67 4.45 15.22 -5.65
C ASN A 67 3.43 14.49 -4.78
N ASP A 68 3.86 14.07 -3.60
CA ASP A 68 3.00 13.35 -2.65
C ASP A 68 1.97 14.24 -1.95
N ASP A 69 2.12 15.58 -2.06
CA ASP A 69 1.17 16.52 -1.48
C ASP A 69 -0.01 16.84 -2.41
N ALA A 70 0.10 16.50 -3.70
CA ALA A 70 -0.95 16.79 -4.68
C ALA A 70 -1.96 15.65 -4.74
N ILE A 71 -3.18 15.88 -4.24
CA ILE A 71 -4.25 14.89 -4.17
C ILE A 71 -4.54 14.23 -5.53
N ARG A 72 -4.54 15.02 -6.60
CA ARG A 72 -4.80 14.50 -7.96
C ARG A 72 -3.69 13.57 -8.44
N ALA A 73 -2.44 13.91 -8.16
CA ALA A 73 -1.30 13.09 -8.54
C ALA A 73 -1.32 11.77 -7.77
N VAL A 74 -1.57 11.81 -6.46
CA VAL A 74 -1.68 10.62 -5.62
C VAL A 74 -2.81 9.73 -6.11
N LYS A 75 -3.98 10.30 -6.37
CA LYS A 75 -5.14 9.55 -6.87
C LYS A 75 -4.83 8.84 -8.19
N LEU A 76 -4.18 9.52 -9.12
CA LEU A 76 -3.80 8.94 -10.40
C LEU A 76 -2.85 7.76 -10.22
N ILE A 77 -1.82 7.93 -9.42
CA ILE A 77 -0.81 6.88 -9.20
C ILE A 77 -1.42 5.69 -8.47
N VAL A 78 -2.21 5.92 -7.43
CA VAL A 78 -2.89 4.85 -6.69
C VAL A 78 -3.84 4.08 -7.60
N SER A 79 -4.58 4.78 -8.47
CA SER A 79 -5.45 4.14 -9.47
C SER A 79 -4.67 3.25 -10.40
N LYS A 80 -3.51 3.69 -10.88
CA LYS A 80 -2.66 2.90 -11.76
C LYS A 80 -2.11 1.66 -11.06
N MET A 81 -1.72 1.79 -9.80
CA MET A 81 -1.26 0.66 -9.01
C MET A 81 -2.37 -0.36 -8.78
N ALA A 82 -3.58 0.12 -8.46
CA ALA A 82 -4.74 -0.74 -8.30
C ALA A 82 -5.07 -1.47 -9.60
N ASP A 83 -5.03 -0.79 -10.72
CA ASP A 83 -5.27 -1.40 -12.05
C ASP A 83 -4.25 -2.49 -12.34
N ALA A 84 -2.98 -2.26 -12.02
CA ALA A 84 -1.93 -3.24 -12.22
C ALA A 84 -2.18 -4.52 -11.41
N VAL A 85 -2.61 -4.38 -10.15
CA VAL A 85 -2.94 -5.52 -9.29
C VAL A 85 -4.16 -6.28 -9.84
N ILE A 86 -5.19 -5.55 -10.25
CA ILE A 86 -6.40 -6.16 -10.84
C ILE A 86 -6.06 -6.93 -12.12
N GLU A 87 -5.23 -6.35 -12.98
CA GLU A 87 -4.80 -6.99 -14.22
C GLU A 87 -4.02 -8.27 -13.95
N ALA A 88 -3.09 -8.24 -13.01
CA ALA A 88 -2.32 -9.41 -12.61
C ALA A 88 -3.23 -10.50 -12.04
N LYS A 89 -4.22 -10.13 -11.24
CA LYS A 89 -5.18 -11.05 -10.65
C LYS A 89 -6.07 -11.71 -11.71
N GLN A 90 -6.49 -10.96 -12.72
CA GLN A 90 -7.24 -11.50 -13.85
C GLN A 90 -6.41 -12.51 -14.63
N GLY A 91 -5.13 -12.23 -14.83
CA GLY A 91 -4.21 -13.17 -15.45
C GLY A 91 -4.07 -14.46 -14.66
N GLU A 92 -3.98 -14.38 -13.34
CA GLU A 92 -3.92 -15.55 -12.46
C GLU A 92 -5.21 -16.40 -12.53
N VAL A 93 -6.36 -15.74 -12.58
CA VAL A 93 -7.64 -16.42 -12.71
C VAL A 93 -7.72 -17.16 -14.04
N LEU A 94 -7.26 -16.55 -15.13
CA LEU A 94 -7.22 -17.17 -16.45
C LEU A 94 -6.26 -18.38 -16.49
N GLU A 95 -5.18 -18.32 -15.73
CA GLU A 95 -4.20 -19.40 -15.63
C GLU A 95 -4.58 -20.46 -14.60
N GLY A 96 -5.69 -20.27 -13.88
CA GLY A 96 -6.13 -21.17 -12.84
C GLY A 96 -5.34 -21.08 -11.53
N ALA A 97 -4.60 -19.97 -11.33
CA ALA A 97 -3.86 -19.74 -10.12
C ALA A 97 -4.76 -19.25 -8.97
N MET A 98 -4.25 -19.28 -7.74
CA MET A 98 -5.01 -18.91 -6.54
C MET A 98 -5.49 -17.46 -6.56
N GLU A 99 -6.70 -17.24 -6.05
CA GLU A 99 -7.26 -15.89 -5.90
C GLU A 99 -6.47 -15.08 -4.87
N ILE A 100 -6.04 -13.91 -5.30
CA ILE A 100 -5.45 -12.91 -4.40
C ILE A 100 -6.48 -11.79 -4.27
N GLU A 101 -7.00 -11.60 -3.07
CA GLU A 101 -7.94 -10.53 -2.82
C GLU A 101 -7.21 -9.23 -2.46
N VAL A 102 -7.47 -8.19 -3.24
CA VAL A 102 -7.04 -6.84 -2.90
C VAL A 102 -8.16 -6.21 -2.09
N PRO A 103 -7.91 -5.78 -0.85
CA PRO A 103 -8.95 -5.13 -0.06
C PRO A 103 -9.46 -3.88 -0.78
N ALA A 104 -10.77 -3.83 -1.03
CA ALA A 104 -11.39 -2.67 -1.64
C ALA A 104 -11.16 -1.39 -0.82
N ASP A 105 -11.11 -1.54 0.49
CA ASP A 105 -10.88 -0.46 1.44
C ASP A 105 -9.50 0.21 1.25
N PHE A 106 -8.49 -0.55 0.91
CA PHE A 106 -7.15 -0.03 0.64
C PHE A 106 -7.16 0.95 -0.55
N VAL A 107 -7.85 0.57 -1.62
CA VAL A 107 -7.97 1.42 -2.82
C VAL A 107 -8.81 2.66 -2.54
N ALA A 108 -9.93 2.50 -1.85
CA ALA A 108 -10.84 3.59 -1.53
C ALA A 108 -10.18 4.62 -0.59
N GLU A 109 -9.54 4.15 0.47
CA GLU A 109 -8.89 5.00 1.46
C GLU A 109 -7.77 5.84 0.84
N ASN A 110 -6.95 5.23 -0.01
CA ASN A 110 -5.86 5.93 -0.67
C ASN A 110 -6.31 6.82 -1.82
N ALA A 111 -7.46 6.56 -2.41
CA ALA A 111 -8.01 7.38 -3.49
C ALA A 111 -8.68 8.66 -2.97
N GLU A 112 -9.18 8.65 -1.75
CA GLU A 112 -9.85 9.79 -1.12
C GLU A 112 -8.90 10.72 -0.35
N ALA A 113 -7.68 10.29 -0.11
CA ALA A 113 -6.71 11.04 0.68
C ALA A 113 -6.17 12.30 -0.06
#